data_3ada86a8a69f9a5b3528c43a393042cf
#
_entry.id   3ada86a8a69f9a5b3528c43a393042cf
#
_cell.length_a   1.000
_cell.length_b   1.000
_cell.length_c   1.000
_cell.angle_alpha   90.00
_cell.angle_beta   90.00
_cell.angle_gamma   90.00
#
_symmetry.space_group_name_H-M   'P 1'
#
loop_
_entity.id
_entity.type
_entity.pdbx_description
1 polymer ?
#
loop_
_entity_poly.entity_id
_entity_poly.type
_entity_poly.pdbx_seq_one_letter_code
_entity_poly.pdbx_strand_id
1 'polypeptide(L)'
;LSSLVSKGYIFLLIKIFYRVLDFDSVISSHMVNILFAFGVVGMIMGSVAAIKEKNIRRMTAYSSVAQIGYIYMGIGLGTTAGVVAALFHIISHGAMKSLLFISISGLTEVSDGRSDYLSLRGAGLRNKVAGAAFTVGSLSMIGMPLLTGFISKYLFAAAATTAGSKMITAWVVLAISTVLNTMYFIDRKSV
;
A
#
# COMPACT_ATOMS: atom_id res chain seq x y z
N LEU A 1 10.16 1.83 -11.27
CA LEU A 1 10.97 1.01 -10.36
C LEU A 1 10.20 0.63 -9.09
N SER A 2 9.67 1.58 -8.33
CA SER A 2 8.92 1.34 -7.08
C SER A 2 7.67 0.46 -7.23
N SER A 3 7.03 0.43 -8.41
CA SER A 3 5.81 -0.36 -8.63
C SER A 3 6.07 -1.84 -8.92
N LEU A 4 7.21 -2.20 -9.50
CA LEU A 4 7.50 -3.57 -9.95
C LEU A 4 8.69 -4.22 -9.24
N VAL A 5 9.84 -3.54 -9.15
CA VAL A 5 11.08 -4.13 -8.64
C VAL A 5 10.96 -4.60 -7.19
N SER A 6 10.40 -3.76 -6.31
CA SER A 6 10.20 -4.13 -4.90
C SER A 6 9.32 -5.36 -4.74
N LYS A 7 8.33 -5.56 -5.62
CA LYS A 7 7.42 -6.71 -5.57
C LYS A 7 8.08 -7.98 -6.07
N GLY A 8 9.01 -7.88 -7.01
CA GLY A 8 9.81 -9.01 -7.46
C GLY A 8 10.60 -9.66 -6.32
N TYR A 9 11.24 -8.85 -5.48
CA TYR A 9 11.94 -9.37 -4.29
C TYR A 9 11.01 -10.01 -3.26
N ILE A 10 9.82 -9.42 -3.04
CA ILE A 10 8.84 -10.00 -2.11
C ILE A 10 8.27 -11.31 -2.68
N PHE A 11 8.01 -11.37 -3.98
CA PHE A 11 7.59 -12.59 -4.64
C PHE A 11 8.66 -13.68 -4.54
N LEU A 12 9.94 -13.32 -4.70
CA LEU A 12 11.07 -14.22 -4.50
C LEU A 12 11.11 -14.73 -3.05
N LEU A 13 10.90 -13.87 -2.06
CA LEU A 13 10.83 -14.26 -0.65
C LEU A 13 9.72 -15.28 -0.39
N ILE A 14 8.52 -15.07 -0.92
CA ILE A 14 7.41 -16.01 -0.82
C ILE A 14 7.79 -17.36 -1.47
N LYS A 15 8.43 -17.31 -2.65
CA LYS A 15 8.87 -18.51 -3.35
C LYS A 15 9.92 -19.30 -2.55
N ILE A 16 10.84 -18.62 -1.87
CA ILE A 16 11.81 -19.24 -0.98
C ILE A 16 11.10 -19.94 0.19
N PHE A 17 10.14 -19.28 0.81
CA PHE A 17 9.39 -19.85 1.94
C PHE A 17 8.64 -21.12 1.57
N TYR A 18 8.06 -21.19 0.37
CA TYR A 18 7.29 -22.37 -0.07
C TYR A 18 8.11 -23.45 -0.73
N ARG A 19 9.24 -23.13 -1.38
CA ARG A 19 10.01 -24.08 -2.17
C ARG A 19 11.32 -24.54 -1.56
N VAL A 20 11.89 -23.73 -0.67
CA VAL A 20 13.23 -23.99 -0.11
C VAL A 20 13.17 -24.35 1.37
N LEU A 21 12.38 -23.59 2.14
CA LEU A 21 12.36 -23.71 3.60
C LEU A 21 11.18 -24.52 4.13
N ASP A 22 10.19 -24.85 3.30
CA ASP A 22 8.89 -25.36 3.71
C ASP A 22 8.13 -24.40 4.65
N PHE A 23 6.86 -24.13 4.34
CA PHE A 23 6.11 -23.08 5.02
C PHE A 23 5.85 -23.39 6.50
N ASP A 24 5.66 -24.66 6.85
CA ASP A 24 5.46 -25.07 8.23
C ASP A 24 6.72 -24.85 9.09
N SER A 25 7.90 -25.07 8.51
CA SER A 25 9.18 -24.75 9.14
C SER A 25 9.37 -23.24 9.35
N VAL A 26 8.91 -22.41 8.42
CA VAL A 26 8.93 -20.94 8.56
C VAL A 26 7.99 -20.47 9.67
N ILE A 27 6.81 -21.08 9.81
CA ILE A 27 5.87 -20.77 10.89
C ILE A 27 6.49 -21.13 12.24
N SER A 28 7.07 -22.32 12.38
CA SER A 28 7.67 -22.79 13.65
C SER A 28 8.91 -22.00 14.07
N SER A 29 9.66 -21.44 13.11
CA SER A 29 10.88 -20.65 13.38
C SER A 29 10.62 -19.23 13.89
N HIS A 30 9.39 -18.82 14.15
CA HIS A 30 8.99 -17.44 14.52
C HIS A 30 9.33 -16.35 13.46
N MET A 31 9.84 -16.68 12.29
CA MET A 31 10.13 -15.71 11.21
C MET A 31 8.87 -14.93 10.80
N VAL A 32 7.71 -15.58 10.78
CA VAL A 32 6.42 -14.92 10.52
C VAL A 32 6.09 -13.84 11.54
N ASN A 33 6.52 -13.97 12.80
CA ASN A 33 6.30 -12.96 13.82
C ASN A 33 7.15 -11.72 13.59
N ILE A 34 8.38 -11.92 13.15
CA ILE A 34 9.30 -10.82 12.77
C ILE A 34 8.73 -10.07 11.56
N LEU A 35 8.29 -10.80 10.52
CA LEU A 35 7.67 -10.20 9.34
C LEU A 35 6.38 -9.44 9.69
N PHE A 36 5.57 -9.98 10.59
CA PHE A 36 4.37 -9.31 11.09
C PHE A 36 4.72 -7.99 11.76
N ALA A 37 5.69 -7.98 12.67
CA ALA A 37 6.15 -6.77 13.36
C ALA A 37 6.69 -5.72 12.38
N PHE A 38 7.55 -6.10 11.43
CA PHE A 38 8.04 -5.21 10.38
C PHE A 38 6.90 -4.68 9.51
N GLY A 39 5.91 -5.51 9.19
CA GLY A 39 4.72 -5.11 8.46
C GLY A 39 3.94 -4.01 9.18
N VAL A 40 3.65 -4.21 10.47
CA VAL A 40 2.95 -3.24 11.33
C VAL A 40 3.70 -1.91 11.42
N VAL A 41 5.00 -1.97 11.71
CA VAL A 41 5.86 -0.78 11.80
C VAL A 41 5.90 -0.05 10.45
N GLY A 42 6.08 -0.77 9.34
CA GLY A 42 6.10 -0.20 7.99
C GLY A 42 4.79 0.49 7.61
N MET A 43 3.64 -0.10 7.97
CA MET A 43 2.33 0.50 7.73
C MET A 43 2.17 1.85 8.44
N ILE A 44 2.56 1.93 9.70
CA ILE A 44 2.42 3.15 10.51
C ILE A 44 3.45 4.20 10.11
N MET A 45 4.74 3.85 10.08
CA MET A 45 5.81 4.79 9.77
C MET A 45 5.72 5.33 8.34
N GLY A 46 5.41 4.46 7.37
CA GLY A 46 5.21 4.87 5.97
C GLY A 46 4.05 5.85 5.82
N SER A 47 2.94 5.60 6.52
CA SER A 47 1.77 6.50 6.50
C SER A 47 2.05 7.84 7.19
N VAL A 48 2.72 7.84 8.34
CA VAL A 48 3.11 9.07 9.05
C VAL A 48 4.08 9.91 8.23
N ALA A 49 5.06 9.26 7.57
CA ALA A 49 5.98 9.95 6.67
C ALA A 49 5.25 10.56 5.46
N ALA A 50 4.27 9.83 4.89
CA ALA A 50 3.44 10.33 3.79
C ALA A 50 2.62 11.57 4.19
N ILE A 51 2.06 11.59 5.41
CA ILE A 51 1.30 12.76 5.93
C ILE A 51 2.17 14.00 6.03
N LYS A 52 3.41 13.86 6.48
CA LYS A 52 4.33 14.99 6.68
C LYS A 52 4.91 15.56 5.39
N GLU A 53 4.83 14.82 4.30
CA GLU A 53 5.47 15.19 3.04
C GLU A 53 4.68 16.26 2.29
N LYS A 54 5.39 17.26 1.76
CA LYS A 54 4.82 18.38 1.00
C LYS A 54 4.91 18.20 -0.52
N ASN A 55 5.60 17.17 -0.98
CA ASN A 55 5.80 16.86 -2.37
C ASN A 55 4.97 15.63 -2.76
N ILE A 56 4.12 15.73 -3.78
CA ILE A 56 3.21 14.66 -4.18
C ILE A 56 3.93 13.37 -4.62
N ARG A 57 5.08 13.47 -5.28
CA ARG A 57 5.89 12.33 -5.70
C ARG A 57 6.47 11.59 -4.50
N ARG A 58 7.00 12.35 -3.52
CA ARG A 58 7.55 11.79 -2.26
C ARG A 58 6.45 11.21 -1.37
N MET A 59 5.32 11.89 -1.23
CA MET A 59 4.16 11.36 -0.51
C MET A 59 3.74 10.01 -1.10
N THR A 60 3.62 9.93 -2.43
CA THR A 60 3.29 8.69 -3.13
C THR A 60 4.37 7.62 -2.95
N ALA A 61 5.64 7.97 -2.84
CA ALA A 61 6.72 7.04 -2.52
C ALA A 61 6.61 6.50 -1.09
N TYR A 62 6.41 7.36 -0.08
CA TYR A 62 6.22 6.93 1.31
C TYR A 62 4.96 6.07 1.50
N SER A 63 3.88 6.38 0.79
CA SER A 63 2.71 5.50 0.80
C SER A 63 3.00 4.10 0.24
N SER A 64 4.06 3.93 -0.60
CA SER A 64 4.50 2.59 -1.00
C SER A 64 5.12 1.80 0.15
N VAL A 65 5.82 2.46 1.05
CA VAL A 65 6.37 1.82 2.27
C VAL A 65 5.24 1.26 3.12
N ALA A 66 4.18 2.06 3.33
CA ALA A 66 3.00 1.61 4.06
C ALA A 66 2.35 0.38 3.38
N GLN A 67 2.20 0.39 2.06
CA GLN A 67 1.57 -0.72 1.33
C GLN A 67 2.44 -1.98 1.28
N ILE A 68 3.77 -1.85 1.28
CA ILE A 68 4.69 -2.99 1.47
C ILE A 68 4.51 -3.55 2.88
N GLY A 69 4.27 -2.70 3.87
CA GLY A 69 3.91 -3.13 5.22
C GLY A 69 2.68 -4.05 5.26
N TYR A 70 1.63 -3.77 4.48
CA TYR A 70 0.47 -4.68 4.34
C TYR A 70 0.89 -6.07 3.84
N ILE A 71 1.81 -6.14 2.88
CA ILE A 71 2.27 -7.42 2.33
C ILE A 71 3.03 -8.22 3.40
N TYR A 72 3.98 -7.58 4.10
CA TYR A 72 4.72 -8.24 5.18
C TYR A 72 3.82 -8.64 6.35
N MET A 73 2.85 -7.81 6.70
CA MET A 73 1.85 -8.16 7.71
C MET A 73 1.05 -9.39 7.26
N GLY A 74 0.59 -9.43 6.00
CA GLY A 74 -0.18 -10.55 5.45
C GLY A 74 0.59 -11.87 5.48
N ILE A 75 1.86 -11.88 5.05
CA ILE A 75 2.74 -13.05 5.14
C ILE A 75 2.98 -13.39 6.62
N GLY A 76 3.20 -12.38 7.45
CA GLY A 76 3.46 -12.49 8.88
C GLY A 76 2.27 -13.01 9.71
N LEU A 77 1.04 -13.06 9.16
CA LEU A 77 -0.08 -13.77 9.78
C LEU A 77 0.22 -15.27 9.95
N GLY A 78 1.10 -15.84 9.09
CA GLY A 78 1.43 -17.25 9.12
C GLY A 78 0.30 -18.17 8.65
N THR A 79 -0.61 -17.66 7.82
CA THR A 79 -1.75 -18.39 7.29
C THR A 79 -1.75 -18.37 5.77
N THR A 80 -2.24 -19.42 5.13
CA THR A 80 -2.40 -19.47 3.66
C THR A 80 -3.26 -18.31 3.16
N ALA A 81 -4.33 -17.98 3.88
CA ALA A 81 -5.19 -16.84 3.55
C ALA A 81 -4.42 -15.50 3.57
N GLY A 82 -3.50 -15.32 4.54
CA GLY A 82 -2.64 -14.14 4.63
C GLY A 82 -1.69 -14.00 3.44
N VAL A 83 -1.11 -15.11 2.99
CA VAL A 83 -0.24 -15.14 1.80
C VAL A 83 -1.03 -14.85 0.52
N VAL A 84 -2.24 -15.42 0.38
CA VAL A 84 -3.14 -15.14 -0.76
C VAL A 84 -3.52 -13.65 -0.79
N ALA A 85 -3.86 -13.07 0.36
CA ALA A 85 -4.15 -11.65 0.48
C ALA A 85 -2.93 -10.79 0.08
N ALA A 86 -1.72 -11.18 0.51
CA ALA A 86 -0.47 -10.50 0.15
C ALA A 86 -0.20 -10.57 -1.36
N LEU A 87 -0.37 -11.72 -2.00
CA LEU A 87 -0.21 -11.89 -3.45
C LEU A 87 -1.20 -11.03 -4.24
N PHE A 88 -2.48 -11.05 -3.85
CA PHE A 88 -3.49 -10.18 -4.46
C PHE A 88 -3.11 -8.70 -4.31
N HIS A 89 -2.65 -8.31 -3.12
CA HIS A 89 -2.23 -6.93 -2.85
C HIS A 89 -1.01 -6.53 -3.69
N ILE A 90 -0.04 -7.40 -3.92
CA ILE A 90 1.12 -7.14 -4.79
C ILE A 90 0.66 -6.68 -6.18
N ILE A 91 -0.28 -7.41 -6.78
CA ILE A 91 -0.79 -7.12 -8.14
C ILE A 91 -1.59 -5.81 -8.11
N SER A 92 -2.55 -5.70 -7.23
CA SER A 92 -3.45 -4.55 -7.11
C SER A 92 -2.68 -3.26 -6.77
N HIS A 93 -1.73 -3.32 -5.82
CA HIS A 93 -0.86 -2.20 -5.49
C HIS A 93 0.06 -1.80 -6.65
N GLY A 94 0.57 -2.76 -7.42
CA GLY A 94 1.36 -2.50 -8.63
C GLY A 94 0.58 -1.65 -9.63
N ALA A 95 -0.65 -2.04 -9.95
CA ALA A 95 -1.53 -1.31 -10.86
C ALA A 95 -1.89 0.09 -10.34
N MET A 96 -2.32 0.19 -9.07
CA MET A 96 -2.66 1.48 -8.45
C MET A 96 -1.49 2.46 -8.43
N LYS A 97 -0.28 1.98 -8.14
CA LYS A 97 0.92 2.83 -8.12
C LYS A 97 1.34 3.30 -9.49
N SER A 98 1.25 2.44 -10.49
CA SER A 98 1.52 2.84 -11.88
C SER A 98 0.56 3.94 -12.32
N LEU A 99 -0.74 3.80 -12.02
CA LEU A 99 -1.74 4.82 -12.30
C LEU A 99 -1.42 6.15 -11.58
N LEU A 100 -1.09 6.11 -10.29
CA LEU A 100 -0.76 7.31 -9.52
C LEU A 100 0.49 8.01 -10.04
N PHE A 101 1.58 7.30 -10.34
CA PHE A 101 2.80 7.93 -10.83
C PHE A 101 2.64 8.52 -12.23
N ILE A 102 1.89 7.85 -13.13
CA ILE A 102 1.58 8.37 -14.47
C ILE A 102 0.72 9.63 -14.35
N SER A 103 -0.32 9.61 -13.52
CA SER A 103 -1.18 10.76 -13.31
C SER A 103 -0.43 11.94 -12.69
N ILE A 104 0.44 11.71 -11.71
CA ILE A 104 1.31 12.75 -11.14
C ILE A 104 2.23 13.34 -12.21
N SER A 105 2.74 12.54 -13.14
CA SER A 105 3.56 13.05 -14.24
C SER A 105 2.77 14.03 -15.10
N GLY A 106 1.53 13.69 -15.48
CA GLY A 106 0.66 14.59 -16.25
C GLY A 106 0.23 15.85 -15.47
N LEU A 107 0.06 15.75 -14.14
CA LEU A 107 -0.24 16.93 -13.30
C LEU A 107 0.97 17.85 -13.15
N THR A 108 2.16 17.30 -13.01
CA THR A 108 3.40 18.11 -12.91
C THR A 108 3.77 18.76 -14.24
N GLU A 109 3.47 18.13 -15.36
CA GLU A 109 3.70 18.70 -16.71
C GLU A 109 2.95 20.03 -16.90
N VAL A 110 1.67 20.09 -16.53
CA VAL A 110 0.86 21.32 -16.61
C VAL A 110 1.15 22.32 -15.46
N SER A 111 2.14 22.03 -14.63
CA SER A 111 2.56 22.85 -13.48
C SER A 111 4.06 23.19 -13.55
N ASP A 112 4.61 23.37 -14.74
CA ASP A 112 6.00 23.74 -15.00
C ASP A 112 7.02 22.79 -14.36
N GLY A 113 6.70 21.50 -14.32
CA GLY A 113 7.56 20.47 -13.74
C GLY A 113 7.58 20.43 -12.20
N ARG A 114 6.86 21.33 -11.54
CA ARG A 114 6.80 21.40 -10.07
C ARG A 114 5.93 20.28 -9.49
N SER A 115 6.31 19.78 -8.33
CA SER A 115 5.62 18.66 -7.67
C SER A 115 5.20 18.96 -6.21
N ASP A 116 5.31 20.22 -5.79
CA ASP A 116 4.78 20.70 -4.53
C ASP A 116 3.27 21.00 -4.64
N TYR A 117 2.53 20.81 -3.56
CA TYR A 117 1.06 20.96 -3.57
C TYR A 117 0.57 22.36 -3.94
N LEU A 118 1.35 23.41 -3.59
CA LEU A 118 0.97 24.79 -3.92
C LEU A 118 0.98 25.02 -5.42
N SER A 119 2.01 24.51 -6.11
CA SER A 119 2.16 24.64 -7.57
C SER A 119 1.19 23.75 -8.34
N LEU A 120 0.75 22.64 -7.75
CA LEU A 120 -0.22 21.72 -8.34
C LEU A 120 -1.68 22.18 -8.19
N ARG A 121 -1.93 23.30 -7.53
CA ARG A 121 -3.29 23.80 -7.32
C ARG A 121 -4.00 24.02 -8.64
N GLY A 122 -5.15 23.36 -8.84
CA GLY A 122 -5.91 23.41 -10.09
C GLY A 122 -5.31 22.65 -11.27
N ALA A 123 -4.21 21.91 -11.08
CA ALA A 123 -3.61 21.10 -12.15
C ALA A 123 -4.57 20.04 -12.70
N GLY A 124 -5.40 19.45 -11.83
CA GLY A 124 -6.43 18.50 -12.25
C GLY A 124 -7.52 19.10 -13.14
N LEU A 125 -7.78 20.39 -13.06
CA LEU A 125 -8.68 21.09 -13.99
C LEU A 125 -8.00 21.39 -15.32
N ARG A 126 -6.70 21.66 -15.32
CA ARG A 126 -5.88 21.89 -16.52
C ARG A 126 -5.62 20.59 -17.29
N ASN A 127 -5.41 19.49 -16.59
CA ASN A 127 -5.30 18.15 -17.16
C ASN A 127 -6.33 17.22 -16.51
N LYS A 128 -7.53 17.21 -17.06
CA LYS A 128 -8.68 16.46 -16.52
C LYS A 128 -8.45 14.96 -16.48
N VAL A 129 -7.74 14.42 -17.46
CA VAL A 129 -7.44 12.97 -17.52
C VAL A 129 -6.50 12.57 -16.37
N ALA A 130 -5.42 13.34 -16.17
CA ALA A 130 -4.48 13.09 -15.08
C ALA A 130 -5.14 13.32 -13.71
N GLY A 131 -6.00 14.34 -13.57
CA GLY A 131 -6.77 14.61 -12.36
C GLY A 131 -7.74 13.47 -12.01
N ALA A 132 -8.51 12.99 -12.99
CA ALA A 132 -9.43 11.86 -12.79
C ALA A 132 -8.66 10.58 -12.45
N ALA A 133 -7.57 10.27 -13.15
CA ALA A 133 -6.73 9.11 -12.91
C ALA A 133 -6.11 9.16 -11.49
N PHE A 134 -5.61 10.32 -11.05
CA PHE A 134 -5.10 10.52 -9.70
C PHE A 134 -6.18 10.30 -8.64
N THR A 135 -7.39 10.82 -8.87
CA THR A 135 -8.52 10.65 -7.95
C THR A 135 -8.92 9.19 -7.82
N VAL A 136 -9.09 8.47 -8.93
CA VAL A 136 -9.42 7.04 -8.92
C VAL A 136 -8.32 6.22 -8.24
N GLY A 137 -7.06 6.48 -8.54
CA GLY A 137 -5.92 5.83 -7.89
C GLY A 137 -5.88 6.08 -6.39
N SER A 138 -6.12 7.31 -5.96
CA SER A 138 -6.17 7.71 -4.54
C SER A 138 -7.31 7.04 -3.80
N LEU A 139 -8.52 7.02 -4.36
CA LEU A 139 -9.69 6.35 -3.79
C LEU A 139 -9.46 4.83 -3.68
N SER A 140 -8.80 4.24 -4.67
CA SER A 140 -8.42 2.84 -4.61
C SER A 140 -7.41 2.57 -3.49
N MET A 141 -6.42 3.43 -3.29
CA MET A 141 -5.44 3.31 -2.20
C MET A 141 -6.08 3.46 -0.81
N ILE A 142 -7.07 4.33 -0.68
CA ILE A 142 -7.87 4.48 0.55
C ILE A 142 -8.65 3.19 0.82
N GLY A 143 -9.10 2.50 -0.23
CA GLY A 143 -9.92 1.29 -0.13
C GLY A 143 -11.41 1.60 -0.26
N MET A 144 -11.78 2.47 -1.20
CA MET A 144 -13.19 2.74 -1.50
C MET A 144 -13.85 1.49 -2.10
N PRO A 145 -15.08 1.12 -1.70
CA PRO A 145 -15.83 0.02 -2.30
C PRO A 145 -15.84 0.09 -3.83
N LEU A 146 -15.91 -1.05 -4.50
CA LEU A 146 -15.83 -1.24 -5.95
C LEU A 146 -14.42 -1.12 -6.55
N LEU A 147 -13.42 -0.65 -5.80
CA LEU A 147 -12.04 -0.56 -6.26
C LEU A 147 -11.17 -1.70 -5.67
N THR A 148 -10.09 -2.03 -6.37
CA THR A 148 -9.21 -3.15 -6.01
C THR A 148 -8.58 -3.02 -4.63
N GLY A 149 -8.38 -1.80 -4.14
CA GLY A 149 -7.86 -1.53 -2.79
C GLY A 149 -8.80 -1.97 -1.69
N PHE A 150 -10.11 -1.87 -1.88
CA PHE A 150 -11.10 -2.39 -0.93
C PHE A 150 -11.04 -3.92 -0.85
N ILE A 151 -11.04 -4.60 -2.00
CA ILE A 151 -10.96 -6.07 -2.06
C ILE A 151 -9.71 -6.56 -1.33
N SER A 152 -8.59 -5.89 -1.56
CA SER A 152 -7.33 -6.22 -0.89
C SER A 152 -7.41 -6.09 0.63
N LYS A 153 -7.95 -4.98 1.15
CA LYS A 153 -8.11 -4.77 2.60
C LYS A 153 -9.10 -5.75 3.21
N TYR A 154 -10.17 -6.06 2.50
CA TYR A 154 -11.13 -7.08 2.92
C TYR A 154 -10.46 -8.46 3.03
N LEU A 155 -9.63 -8.84 2.06
CA LEU A 155 -8.89 -10.11 2.13
C LEU A 155 -7.93 -10.15 3.32
N PHE A 156 -7.23 -9.07 3.64
CA PHE A 156 -6.40 -9.01 4.85
C PHE A 156 -7.21 -9.11 6.12
N ALA A 157 -8.35 -8.41 6.20
CA ALA A 157 -9.24 -8.49 7.36
C ALA A 157 -9.80 -9.91 7.54
N ALA A 158 -10.22 -10.55 6.44
CA ALA A 158 -10.68 -11.94 6.45
C ALA A 158 -9.55 -12.92 6.82
N ALA A 159 -8.34 -12.73 6.30
CA ALA A 159 -7.18 -13.56 6.67
C ALA A 159 -6.80 -13.40 8.13
N ALA A 160 -6.95 -12.21 8.71
CA ALA A 160 -6.65 -11.96 10.11
C ALA A 160 -7.56 -12.77 11.07
N THR A 161 -8.80 -13.11 10.67
CA THR A 161 -9.70 -13.94 11.50
C THR A 161 -9.13 -15.31 11.77
N THR A 162 -8.29 -15.83 10.88
CA THR A 162 -7.67 -17.17 11.01
C THR A 162 -6.32 -17.14 11.73
N ALA A 163 -5.83 -15.96 12.13
CA ALA A 163 -4.47 -15.77 12.62
C ALA A 163 -4.35 -15.84 14.16
N GLY A 164 -5.38 -16.30 14.86
CA GLY A 164 -5.35 -16.51 16.32
C GLY A 164 -4.97 -15.24 17.11
N SER A 165 -3.87 -15.28 17.84
CA SER A 165 -3.42 -14.16 18.70
C SER A 165 -3.10 -12.87 17.95
N LYS A 166 -2.82 -12.93 16.65
CA LYS A 166 -2.51 -11.75 15.81
C LYS A 166 -3.76 -11.03 15.28
N MET A 167 -4.95 -11.63 15.40
CA MET A 167 -6.20 -11.13 14.83
C MET A 167 -6.50 -9.70 15.24
N ILE A 168 -6.55 -9.42 16.53
CA ILE A 168 -6.92 -8.10 17.07
C ILE A 168 -5.90 -7.05 16.62
N THR A 169 -4.60 -7.36 16.75
CA THR A 169 -3.53 -6.44 16.33
C THR A 169 -3.62 -6.13 14.83
N ALA A 170 -3.86 -7.14 14.00
CA ALA A 170 -3.99 -6.95 12.56
C ALA A 170 -5.19 -6.04 12.22
N TRP A 171 -6.35 -6.26 12.84
CA TRP A 171 -7.54 -5.45 12.60
C TRP A 171 -7.35 -4.00 13.04
N VAL A 172 -6.78 -3.78 14.22
CA VAL A 172 -6.50 -2.42 14.73
C VAL A 172 -5.54 -1.69 13.81
N VAL A 173 -4.46 -2.34 13.38
CA VAL A 173 -3.46 -1.73 12.48
C VAL A 173 -4.06 -1.47 11.10
N LEU A 174 -4.88 -2.37 10.56
CA LEU A 174 -5.60 -2.17 9.30
C LEU A 174 -6.52 -0.95 9.37
N ALA A 175 -7.26 -0.79 10.47
CA ALA A 175 -8.14 0.36 10.68
C ALA A 175 -7.34 1.66 10.78
N ILE A 176 -6.31 1.71 11.62
CA ILE A 176 -5.43 2.89 11.78
C ILE A 176 -4.79 3.26 10.45
N SER A 177 -4.19 2.30 9.75
CA SER A 177 -3.53 2.56 8.47
C SER A 177 -4.53 3.04 7.40
N THR A 178 -5.78 2.57 7.42
CA THR A 178 -6.82 3.05 6.50
C THR A 178 -7.17 4.51 6.77
N VAL A 179 -7.29 4.89 8.04
CA VAL A 179 -7.51 6.30 8.44
C VAL A 179 -6.33 7.17 8.01
N LEU A 180 -5.10 6.74 8.27
CA LEU A 180 -3.91 7.47 7.86
C LEU A 180 -3.81 7.61 6.33
N ASN A 181 -4.14 6.56 5.58
CA ASN A 181 -4.20 6.60 4.10
C ASN A 181 -5.22 7.64 3.62
N THR A 182 -6.37 7.70 4.27
CA THR A 182 -7.42 8.68 3.98
C THR A 182 -6.90 10.10 4.22
N MET A 183 -6.22 10.34 5.33
CA MET A 183 -5.68 11.66 5.67
C MET A 183 -4.74 12.18 4.60
N TYR A 184 -3.70 11.45 4.18
CA TYR A 184 -2.75 12.00 3.22
C TYR A 184 -3.24 12.02 1.77
N PHE A 185 -4.27 11.23 1.42
CA PHE A 185 -4.87 11.31 0.09
C PHE A 185 -6.02 12.32 0.00
N ILE A 186 -6.83 12.50 1.05
CA ILE A 186 -7.97 13.42 1.03
C ILE A 186 -7.58 14.84 1.38
N ASP A 187 -6.76 15.06 2.40
CA ASP A 187 -6.34 16.38 2.83
C ASP A 187 -5.62 17.19 1.71
N ARG A 188 -5.15 16.51 0.69
CA ARG A 188 -4.36 17.05 -0.42
C ARG A 188 -5.11 17.13 -1.77
N LYS A 189 -6.46 17.01 -1.74
CA LYS A 189 -7.31 17.02 -2.96
C LYS A 189 -7.49 18.38 -3.62
N SER A 190 -6.91 19.45 -3.14
CA SER A 190 -6.94 20.76 -3.82
C SER A 190 -5.99 20.83 -5.04
N VAL A 191 -5.51 19.69 -5.50
CA VAL A 191 -4.77 19.51 -6.78
C VAL A 191 -5.75 19.51 -7.98
#